data_8f265895fbd994bdd21d09ee0c5b13db
#
_entry.id   8f265895fbd994bdd21d09ee0c5b13db
#
_cell.length_a   1.000
_cell.length_b   1.000
_cell.length_c   1.000
_cell.angle_alpha   90.00
_cell.angle_beta   90.00
_cell.angle_gamma   90.00
#
_symmetry.space_group_name_H-M   'P 1'
#
loop_
_entity.id
_entity.type
_entity.pdbx_description
1 polymer ?
#
loop_
_entity_poly.entity_id
_entity_poly.type
_entity_poly.pdbx_seq_one_letter_code
_entity_poly.pdbx_strand_id
1 'polypeptide(L)'
;MEFISIKTQFAIIKANERLHMNNIIFLGLISFFTDISTEMIYPVIPLYLVSSFGATPALVGVIEGIAESLAGLLKVFSGYITDRTQKKKFVAFSGYATGLLYKIILLFASSWFGILIARSIDRFGKGIRTAPRDVLISESVNKKDIGKAFGLHKALDMLGSSIGILATYFILLYWNNHNYKQLFLISVIPAILGLLMFSFIKQKKTSSEPKKREPLLKNIKKIDRRLKLYLLVVFVFTLGNSSNTFILIKAQSAGFDDIGAILLYFIYNIVASALSLPFGRLSDKIGRKNLLVPGYLVFALCYTGFAFAKTESAIIAVFVIYGVYTALITGVERAFIAEISPTDLKGTMLGLHSSVTGIALLPASVTAGLLWNALGSEAPFLFGAGLSMIAALILIIFLKNSKDQVSNHNRRDKSSAC
;
A
#
# COMPACT_ATOMS: atom_id res chain seq x y z
N MET A 1 -26.79 -11.70 46.91
CA MET A 1 -27.04 -10.89 45.67
C MET A 1 -25.76 -10.50 44.94
N GLU A 2 -24.63 -10.25 45.58
CA GLU A 2 -23.36 -9.88 44.90
C GLU A 2 -22.74 -10.95 44.03
N PHE A 3 -22.84 -12.22 44.35
CA PHE A 3 -22.26 -13.33 43.59
C PHE A 3 -22.92 -13.52 42.17
N ILE A 4 -24.19 -13.17 42.01
CA ILE A 4 -24.89 -13.21 40.73
C ILE A 4 -24.41 -12.06 39.84
N SER A 5 -24.10 -10.90 40.44
CA SER A 5 -23.54 -9.71 39.76
C SER A 5 -22.18 -10.01 39.13
N ILE A 6 -21.27 -10.68 39.83
CA ILE A 6 -19.90 -10.98 39.38
C ILE A 6 -19.91 -11.98 38.21
N LYS A 7 -20.69 -13.06 38.29
CA LYS A 7 -20.83 -14.01 37.18
C LYS A 7 -21.46 -13.36 35.93
N THR A 8 -22.43 -12.49 36.11
CA THR A 8 -23.07 -11.76 35.02
C THR A 8 -22.11 -10.75 34.39
N GLN A 9 -21.31 -10.04 35.19
CA GLN A 9 -20.24 -9.16 34.68
C GLN A 9 -19.16 -9.94 33.93
N PHE A 10 -18.69 -11.08 34.44
CA PHE A 10 -17.73 -11.94 33.73
C PHE A 10 -18.28 -12.49 32.42
N ALA A 11 -19.55 -12.88 32.38
CA ALA A 11 -20.24 -13.35 31.16
C ALA A 11 -20.35 -12.23 30.12
N ILE A 12 -20.68 -11.00 30.55
CA ILE A 12 -20.75 -9.82 29.68
C ILE A 12 -19.36 -9.43 29.15
N ILE A 13 -18.32 -9.50 29.98
CA ILE A 13 -16.93 -9.23 29.56
C ILE A 13 -16.49 -10.26 28.52
N LYS A 14 -16.73 -11.55 28.79
CA LYS A 14 -16.37 -12.65 27.88
C LYS A 14 -17.16 -12.63 26.57
N ALA A 15 -18.42 -12.22 26.61
CA ALA A 15 -19.27 -12.02 25.41
C ALA A 15 -18.79 -10.79 24.59
N ASN A 16 -18.39 -9.71 25.28
CA ASN A 16 -17.80 -8.54 24.62
C ASN A 16 -16.43 -8.87 23.98
N GLU A 17 -15.56 -9.62 24.65
CA GLU A 17 -14.28 -10.04 24.08
C GLU A 17 -14.46 -10.93 22.83
N ARG A 18 -15.41 -11.87 22.84
CA ARG A 18 -15.76 -12.68 21.67
C ARG A 18 -16.33 -11.83 20.52
N LEU A 19 -17.21 -10.88 20.81
CA LEU A 19 -17.74 -9.93 19.83
C LEU A 19 -16.66 -9.09 19.18
N HIS A 20 -15.64 -8.70 19.95
CA HIS A 20 -14.51 -7.91 19.49
C HIS A 20 -13.58 -8.70 18.57
N MET A 21 -13.26 -9.93 18.93
CA MET A 21 -12.45 -10.82 18.11
C MET A 21 -13.13 -11.13 16.78
N ASN A 22 -14.44 -11.35 16.80
CA ASN A 22 -15.23 -11.61 15.59
C ASN A 22 -15.18 -10.42 14.59
N ASN A 23 -15.26 -9.18 15.06
CA ASN A 23 -15.13 -8.00 14.18
C ASN A 23 -13.81 -7.96 13.44
N ILE A 24 -12.68 -8.31 14.09
CA ILE A 24 -11.36 -8.30 13.44
C ILE A 24 -11.30 -9.38 12.36
N ILE A 25 -11.81 -10.57 12.66
CA ILE A 25 -11.86 -11.68 11.70
C ILE A 25 -12.70 -11.26 10.48
N PHE A 26 -13.89 -10.69 10.69
CA PHE A 26 -14.74 -10.25 9.58
C PHE A 26 -14.12 -9.10 8.79
N LEU A 27 -13.47 -8.11 9.44
CA LEU A 27 -12.72 -7.06 8.74
C LEU A 27 -11.55 -7.63 7.95
N GLY A 28 -10.87 -8.64 8.50
CA GLY A 28 -9.83 -9.37 7.80
C GLY A 28 -10.36 -10.16 6.60
N LEU A 29 -11.52 -10.84 6.74
CA LEU A 29 -12.17 -11.56 5.64
C LEU A 29 -12.68 -10.62 4.54
N ILE A 30 -13.19 -9.44 4.91
CA ILE A 30 -13.54 -8.38 3.94
C ILE A 30 -12.33 -8.01 3.11
N SER A 31 -11.18 -7.77 3.76
CA SER A 31 -9.94 -7.44 3.06
C SER A 31 -9.46 -8.62 2.21
N PHE A 32 -9.44 -9.81 2.76
CA PHE A 32 -9.06 -11.06 2.09
C PHE A 32 -9.82 -11.27 0.78
N PHE A 33 -11.15 -11.27 0.83
CA PHE A 33 -11.96 -11.46 -0.39
C PHE A 33 -11.84 -10.29 -1.37
N THR A 34 -11.73 -9.06 -0.85
CA THR A 34 -11.54 -7.88 -1.70
C THR A 34 -10.19 -7.92 -2.39
N ASP A 35 -9.14 -8.37 -1.72
CA ASP A 35 -7.80 -8.44 -2.29
C ASP A 35 -7.67 -9.61 -3.26
N ILE A 36 -8.29 -10.78 -3.00
CA ILE A 36 -8.46 -11.81 -4.05
C ILE A 36 -9.02 -11.16 -5.31
N SER A 37 -10.15 -10.49 -5.18
CA SER A 37 -10.87 -9.87 -6.30
C SER A 37 -10.07 -8.79 -7.01
N THR A 38 -9.32 -7.96 -6.28
CA THR A 38 -8.56 -6.85 -6.84
C THR A 38 -7.27 -7.34 -7.49
N GLU A 39 -6.56 -8.26 -6.86
CA GLU A 39 -5.30 -8.79 -7.36
C GLU A 39 -5.49 -9.81 -8.49
N MET A 40 -6.71 -10.35 -8.68
CA MET A 40 -7.06 -11.03 -9.92
C MET A 40 -7.00 -10.11 -11.14
N ILE A 41 -7.31 -8.83 -10.98
CA ILE A 41 -7.40 -7.87 -12.08
C ILE A 41 -6.13 -7.02 -12.20
N TYR A 42 -5.54 -6.62 -11.08
CA TYR A 42 -4.48 -5.62 -11.04
C TYR A 42 -3.32 -5.91 -12.00
N PRO A 43 -2.69 -7.10 -12.00
CA PRO A 43 -1.57 -7.38 -12.91
C PRO A 43 -1.99 -7.50 -14.38
N VAL A 44 -3.27 -7.71 -14.64
CA VAL A 44 -3.80 -7.89 -16.00
C VAL A 44 -4.12 -6.57 -16.68
N ILE A 45 -4.48 -5.52 -15.94
CA ILE A 45 -4.88 -4.23 -16.51
C ILE A 45 -3.86 -3.64 -17.50
N PRO A 46 -2.56 -3.54 -17.16
CA PRO A 46 -1.57 -3.01 -18.10
C PRO A 46 -1.42 -3.89 -19.34
N LEU A 47 -1.46 -5.20 -19.15
CA LEU A 47 -1.38 -6.17 -20.26
C LEU A 47 -2.59 -6.03 -21.19
N TYR A 48 -3.78 -5.92 -20.62
CA TYR A 48 -5.03 -5.69 -21.35
C TYR A 48 -5.04 -4.34 -22.09
N LEU A 49 -4.51 -3.27 -21.48
CA LEU A 49 -4.39 -1.97 -22.13
C LEU A 49 -3.47 -2.04 -23.36
N VAL A 50 -2.33 -2.70 -23.24
CA VAL A 50 -1.37 -2.84 -24.34
C VAL A 50 -1.91 -3.78 -25.42
N SER A 51 -2.36 -4.98 -25.06
CA SER A 51 -2.75 -6.02 -26.04
C SER A 51 -4.08 -5.72 -26.73
N SER A 52 -5.09 -5.19 -26.02
CA SER A 52 -6.43 -5.01 -26.56
C SER A 52 -6.70 -3.61 -27.11
N PHE A 53 -5.99 -2.59 -26.62
CA PHE A 53 -6.22 -1.19 -27.02
C PHE A 53 -5.00 -0.52 -27.64
N GLY A 54 -3.87 -1.23 -27.79
CA GLY A 54 -2.64 -0.66 -28.32
C GLY A 54 -2.09 0.50 -27.49
N ALA A 55 -2.38 0.51 -26.18
CA ALA A 55 -1.96 1.60 -25.31
C ALA A 55 -0.45 1.69 -25.23
N THR A 56 0.07 2.89 -25.47
CA THR A 56 1.51 3.14 -25.29
C THR A 56 1.87 3.16 -23.81
N PRO A 57 3.12 2.89 -23.43
CA PRO A 57 3.60 3.03 -22.05
C PRO A 57 3.31 4.42 -21.43
N ALA A 58 3.34 5.49 -22.25
CA ALA A 58 2.96 6.83 -21.80
C ALA A 58 1.49 6.89 -21.36
N LEU A 59 0.57 6.32 -22.16
CA LEU A 59 -0.85 6.30 -21.82
C LEU A 59 -1.11 5.45 -20.56
N VAL A 60 -0.45 4.30 -20.45
CA VAL A 60 -0.52 3.45 -19.25
C VAL A 60 -0.01 4.22 -18.03
N GLY A 61 1.10 4.96 -18.17
CA GLY A 61 1.66 5.80 -17.10
C GLY A 61 0.69 6.89 -16.63
N VAL A 62 -0.04 7.52 -17.55
CA VAL A 62 -1.09 8.51 -17.23
C VAL A 62 -2.24 7.84 -16.46
N ILE A 63 -2.74 6.71 -16.93
CA ILE A 63 -3.88 5.99 -16.31
C ILE A 63 -3.51 5.57 -14.88
N GLU A 64 -2.38 4.90 -14.71
CA GLU A 64 -1.95 4.43 -13.39
C GLU A 64 -1.53 5.59 -12.47
N GLY A 65 -0.88 6.61 -13.01
CA GLY A 65 -0.49 7.79 -12.25
C GLY A 65 -1.70 8.53 -11.68
N ILE A 66 -2.73 8.77 -12.47
CA ILE A 66 -3.99 9.38 -12.01
C ILE A 66 -4.64 8.50 -10.94
N ALA A 67 -4.76 7.21 -11.19
CA ALA A 67 -5.42 6.28 -10.30
C ALA A 67 -4.71 6.22 -8.94
N GLU A 68 -3.41 5.96 -8.89
CA GLU A 68 -2.65 5.83 -7.64
C GLU A 68 -2.56 7.15 -6.86
N SER A 69 -2.41 8.29 -7.57
CA SER A 69 -2.42 9.61 -6.95
C SER A 69 -3.76 9.90 -6.26
N LEU A 70 -4.87 9.57 -6.93
CA LEU A 70 -6.21 9.72 -6.37
C LEU A 70 -6.37 8.95 -5.05
N ALA A 71 -5.92 7.70 -5.01
CA ALA A 71 -5.97 6.90 -3.79
C ALA A 71 -5.14 7.52 -2.66
N GLY A 72 -3.94 8.01 -2.96
CA GLY A 72 -3.05 8.65 -1.98
C GLY A 72 -3.65 9.90 -1.36
N LEU A 73 -4.20 10.78 -2.19
CA LEU A 73 -4.84 12.02 -1.75
C LEU A 73 -6.10 11.76 -0.92
N LEU A 74 -6.95 10.85 -1.37
CA LEU A 74 -8.23 10.58 -0.71
C LEU A 74 -8.09 9.92 0.67
N LYS A 75 -7.00 9.24 0.97
CA LYS A 75 -6.75 8.67 2.31
C LYS A 75 -6.78 9.73 3.41
N VAL A 76 -6.28 10.94 3.14
CA VAL A 76 -6.28 12.05 4.10
C VAL A 76 -7.71 12.55 4.34
N PHE A 77 -8.46 12.76 3.26
CA PHE A 77 -9.86 13.20 3.35
C PHE A 77 -10.77 12.16 4.02
N SER A 78 -10.52 10.89 3.75
CA SER A 78 -11.27 9.78 4.35
C SER A 78 -11.15 9.76 5.87
N GLY A 79 -9.97 9.99 6.42
CA GLY A 79 -9.76 10.12 7.86
C GLY A 79 -10.59 11.25 8.46
N TYR A 80 -10.59 12.41 7.82
CA TYR A 80 -11.38 13.57 8.26
C TYR A 80 -12.90 13.30 8.22
N ILE A 81 -13.41 12.72 7.14
CA ILE A 81 -14.82 12.36 6.99
C ILE A 81 -15.23 11.34 8.05
N THR A 82 -14.40 10.35 8.30
CA THR A 82 -14.65 9.29 9.30
C THR A 82 -14.77 9.86 10.71
N ASP A 83 -13.88 10.76 11.07
CA ASP A 83 -13.89 11.42 12.39
C ASP A 83 -15.11 12.31 12.57
N ARG A 84 -15.57 12.98 11.50
CA ARG A 84 -16.71 13.91 11.53
C ARG A 84 -18.07 13.21 11.53
N THR A 85 -18.23 12.18 10.70
CA THR A 85 -19.53 11.53 10.50
C THR A 85 -19.86 10.45 11.51
N GLN A 86 -18.86 9.90 12.20
CA GLN A 86 -18.95 8.74 13.10
C GLN A 86 -19.59 7.48 12.46
N LYS A 87 -19.93 7.52 11.17
CA LYS A 87 -20.55 6.43 10.40
C LYS A 87 -19.48 5.54 9.74
N LYS A 88 -18.51 5.06 10.52
CA LYS A 88 -17.31 4.36 10.06
C LYS A 88 -17.64 3.12 9.20
N LYS A 89 -18.61 2.30 9.65
CA LYS A 89 -19.04 1.10 8.93
C LYS A 89 -19.62 1.48 7.55
N PHE A 90 -20.44 2.52 7.47
CA PHE A 90 -21.06 2.95 6.20
C PHE A 90 -20.01 3.50 5.23
N VAL A 91 -19.09 4.36 5.71
CA VAL A 91 -18.02 4.92 4.87
C VAL A 91 -17.08 3.82 4.38
N ALA A 92 -16.71 2.85 5.24
CA ALA A 92 -15.93 1.70 4.82
C ALA A 92 -16.69 0.88 3.76
N PHE A 93 -17.95 0.51 4.03
CA PHE A 93 -18.79 -0.24 3.10
C PHE A 93 -18.90 0.42 1.73
N SER A 94 -19.19 1.74 1.68
CA SER A 94 -19.29 2.47 0.41
C SER A 94 -17.97 2.41 -0.38
N GLY A 95 -16.81 2.56 0.30
CA GLY A 95 -15.52 2.42 -0.36
C GLY A 95 -15.19 0.99 -0.83
N TYR A 96 -15.73 -0.05 -0.21
CA TYR A 96 -15.61 -1.41 -0.72
C TYR A 96 -16.61 -1.70 -1.86
N ALA A 97 -17.79 -1.09 -1.82
CA ALA A 97 -18.79 -1.22 -2.89
C ALA A 97 -18.32 -0.61 -4.22
N THR A 98 -17.51 0.46 -4.18
CA THR A 98 -16.89 1.01 -5.40
C THR A 98 -15.95 0.00 -6.07
N GLY A 99 -15.35 -0.93 -5.33
CA GLY A 99 -14.56 -2.02 -5.89
C GLY A 99 -15.41 -3.01 -6.71
N LEU A 100 -16.69 -3.21 -6.39
CA LEU A 100 -17.62 -3.97 -7.22
C LEU A 100 -18.04 -3.15 -8.46
N LEU A 101 -18.37 -1.89 -8.28
CA LEU A 101 -18.72 -0.98 -9.38
C LEU A 101 -17.59 -0.89 -10.43
N TYR A 102 -16.34 -0.80 -9.99
CA TYR A 102 -15.16 -0.86 -10.84
C TYR A 102 -15.17 -2.07 -11.79
N LYS A 103 -15.46 -3.27 -11.28
CA LYS A 103 -15.46 -4.51 -12.05
C LYS A 103 -16.59 -4.54 -13.08
N ILE A 104 -17.76 -4.02 -12.70
CA ILE A 104 -18.87 -3.88 -13.63
C ILE A 104 -18.49 -2.93 -14.78
N ILE A 105 -17.88 -1.79 -14.49
CA ILE A 105 -17.44 -0.84 -15.51
C ILE A 105 -16.39 -1.48 -16.43
N LEU A 106 -15.45 -2.27 -15.90
CA LEU A 106 -14.45 -2.97 -16.71
C LEU A 106 -15.07 -3.96 -17.69
N LEU A 107 -16.15 -4.66 -17.32
CA LEU A 107 -16.83 -5.59 -18.22
C LEU A 107 -17.39 -4.88 -19.47
N PHE A 108 -17.82 -3.64 -19.31
CA PHE A 108 -18.38 -2.82 -20.40
C PHE A 108 -17.35 -1.88 -21.04
N ALA A 109 -16.12 -1.81 -20.52
CA ALA A 109 -15.09 -0.96 -21.09
C ALA A 109 -14.71 -1.42 -22.51
N SER A 110 -14.90 -0.52 -23.47
CA SER A 110 -14.58 -0.72 -24.89
C SER A 110 -13.43 0.18 -25.37
N SER A 111 -12.82 0.93 -24.46
CA SER A 111 -11.72 1.84 -24.74
C SER A 111 -10.81 2.02 -23.54
N TRP A 112 -9.59 2.51 -23.76
CA TRP A 112 -8.67 2.88 -22.68
C TRP A 112 -9.28 3.92 -21.71
N PHE A 113 -10.14 4.81 -22.19
CA PHE A 113 -10.83 5.81 -21.37
C PHE A 113 -11.81 5.16 -20.37
N GLY A 114 -12.53 4.11 -20.82
CA GLY A 114 -13.38 3.31 -19.94
C GLY A 114 -12.56 2.64 -18.81
N ILE A 115 -11.35 2.16 -19.13
CA ILE A 115 -10.43 1.60 -18.13
C ILE A 115 -9.92 2.67 -17.18
N LEU A 116 -9.59 3.87 -17.67
CA LEU A 116 -9.21 5.00 -16.80
C LEU A 116 -10.31 5.33 -15.79
N ILE A 117 -11.57 5.41 -16.24
CA ILE A 117 -12.71 5.66 -15.33
C ILE A 117 -12.82 4.52 -14.31
N ALA A 118 -12.79 3.27 -14.77
CA ALA A 118 -12.86 2.10 -13.90
C ALA A 118 -11.77 2.13 -12.82
N ARG A 119 -10.52 2.33 -13.21
CA ARG A 119 -9.36 2.42 -12.31
C ARG A 119 -9.49 3.58 -11.32
N SER A 120 -9.95 4.73 -11.79
CA SER A 120 -10.18 5.91 -10.93
C SER A 120 -11.23 5.60 -9.85
N ILE A 121 -12.31 4.90 -10.20
CA ILE A 121 -13.35 4.49 -9.25
C ILE A 121 -12.82 3.48 -8.23
N ASP A 122 -12.01 2.50 -8.64
CA ASP A 122 -11.37 1.55 -7.72
C ASP A 122 -10.48 2.28 -6.71
N ARG A 123 -9.63 3.18 -7.20
CA ARG A 123 -8.69 3.92 -6.36
C ARG A 123 -9.37 4.95 -5.46
N PHE A 124 -10.44 5.56 -5.93
CA PHE A 124 -11.33 6.38 -5.11
C PHE A 124 -11.88 5.57 -3.93
N GLY A 125 -12.42 4.39 -4.18
CA GLY A 125 -12.90 3.49 -3.13
C GLY A 125 -11.81 3.07 -2.15
N LYS A 126 -10.62 2.71 -2.65
CA LYS A 126 -9.46 2.36 -1.82
C LYS A 126 -9.04 3.54 -0.92
N GLY A 127 -9.05 4.75 -1.44
CA GLY A 127 -8.77 5.96 -0.68
C GLY A 127 -9.79 6.18 0.47
N ILE A 128 -11.08 6.03 0.18
CA ILE A 128 -12.15 6.26 1.16
C ILE A 128 -12.22 5.17 2.23
N ARG A 129 -12.06 3.90 1.89
CA ARG A 129 -12.25 2.78 2.83
C ARG A 129 -11.14 2.60 3.84
N THR A 130 -9.92 3.05 3.55
CA THR A 130 -8.72 2.71 4.34
C THR A 130 -8.81 3.24 5.77
N ALA A 131 -9.06 4.54 5.96
CA ALA A 131 -9.08 5.14 7.29
C ALA A 131 -10.24 4.62 8.17
N PRO A 132 -11.51 4.56 7.71
CA PRO A 132 -12.60 4.05 8.54
C PRO A 132 -12.43 2.56 8.89
N ARG A 133 -11.86 1.74 8.00
CA ARG A 133 -11.50 0.35 8.29
C ARG A 133 -10.49 0.27 9.43
N ASP A 134 -9.40 1.04 9.35
CA ASP A 134 -8.34 1.02 10.35
C ASP A 134 -8.85 1.49 11.72
N VAL A 135 -9.79 2.45 11.74
CA VAL A 135 -10.46 2.86 12.97
C VAL A 135 -11.35 1.74 13.52
N LEU A 136 -12.14 1.05 12.68
CA LEU A 136 -12.96 -0.09 13.11
C LEU A 136 -12.11 -1.22 13.70
N ILE A 137 -10.94 -1.53 13.12
CA ILE A 137 -9.99 -2.51 13.66
C ILE A 137 -9.50 -2.06 15.03
N SER A 138 -9.03 -0.82 15.16
CA SER A 138 -8.47 -0.29 16.41
C SER A 138 -9.50 -0.22 17.55
N GLU A 139 -10.77 0.06 17.25
CA GLU A 139 -11.87 0.09 18.23
C GLU A 139 -12.40 -1.30 18.60
N SER A 140 -12.02 -2.32 17.84
CA SER A 140 -12.43 -3.70 18.08
C SER A 140 -11.50 -4.44 19.06
N VAL A 141 -10.46 -3.83 19.61
CA VAL A 141 -9.52 -4.43 20.55
C VAL A 141 -9.09 -3.48 21.66
N ASN A 142 -8.53 -4.05 22.73
CA ASN A 142 -7.84 -3.29 23.75
C ASN A 142 -6.52 -2.70 23.20
N LYS A 143 -6.06 -1.58 23.78
CA LYS A 143 -4.82 -0.90 23.34
C LYS A 143 -3.59 -1.81 23.24
N LYS A 144 -3.47 -2.81 24.13
CA LYS A 144 -2.39 -3.80 24.15
C LYS A 144 -2.42 -4.80 22.99
N ASP A 145 -3.59 -5.02 22.37
CA ASP A 145 -3.79 -6.03 21.32
C ASP A 145 -3.89 -5.42 19.92
N ILE A 146 -3.75 -4.10 19.77
CA ILE A 146 -3.87 -3.37 18.49
C ILE A 146 -2.88 -3.92 17.46
N GLY A 147 -1.62 -4.16 17.83
CA GLY A 147 -0.61 -4.71 16.92
C GLY A 147 -0.99 -6.09 16.40
N LYS A 148 -1.52 -6.96 17.27
CA LYS A 148 -2.00 -8.29 16.91
C LYS A 148 -3.19 -8.23 15.94
N ALA A 149 -4.13 -7.30 16.16
CA ALA A 149 -5.29 -7.11 15.29
C ALA A 149 -4.90 -6.65 13.89
N PHE A 150 -4.03 -5.63 13.78
CA PHE A 150 -3.50 -5.18 12.49
C PHE A 150 -2.63 -6.24 11.82
N GLY A 151 -1.84 -7.01 12.59
CA GLY A 151 -1.04 -8.12 12.08
C GLY A 151 -1.90 -9.20 11.44
N LEU A 152 -2.98 -9.64 12.13
CA LEU A 152 -3.93 -10.61 11.59
C LEU A 152 -4.63 -10.09 10.33
N HIS A 153 -5.10 -8.83 10.37
CA HIS A 153 -5.70 -8.20 9.21
C HIS A 153 -4.73 -8.16 8.01
N LYS A 154 -3.46 -7.77 8.25
CA LYS A 154 -2.45 -7.71 7.19
C LYS A 154 -2.09 -9.10 6.64
N ALA A 155 -2.04 -10.12 7.48
CA ALA A 155 -1.81 -11.50 7.04
C ALA A 155 -2.93 -11.99 6.10
N LEU A 156 -4.20 -11.72 6.44
CA LEU A 156 -5.34 -12.06 5.58
C LEU A 156 -5.33 -11.26 4.27
N ASP A 157 -5.00 -9.98 4.30
CA ASP A 157 -4.77 -9.09 3.16
C ASP A 157 -3.76 -9.71 2.17
N MET A 158 -2.57 -10.06 2.67
CA MET A 158 -1.49 -10.65 1.86
C MET A 158 -1.84 -12.05 1.32
N LEU A 159 -2.53 -12.86 2.13
CA LEU A 159 -2.99 -14.18 1.69
C LEU A 159 -4.02 -14.04 0.56
N GLY A 160 -4.97 -13.10 0.70
CA GLY A 160 -5.94 -12.79 -0.34
C GLY A 160 -5.26 -12.32 -1.64
N SER A 161 -4.30 -11.42 -1.54
CA SER A 161 -3.51 -10.94 -2.68
C SER A 161 -2.80 -12.09 -3.40
N SER A 162 -2.13 -12.97 -2.67
CA SER A 162 -1.42 -14.12 -3.24
C SER A 162 -2.36 -15.09 -3.96
N ILE A 163 -3.51 -15.40 -3.34
CA ILE A 163 -4.54 -16.27 -3.94
C ILE A 163 -5.12 -15.62 -5.20
N GLY A 164 -5.38 -14.30 -5.18
CA GLY A 164 -5.90 -13.58 -6.34
C GLY A 164 -4.98 -13.65 -7.55
N ILE A 165 -3.69 -13.38 -7.37
CA ILE A 165 -2.68 -13.46 -8.44
C ILE A 165 -2.57 -14.91 -8.96
N LEU A 166 -2.53 -15.88 -8.04
CA LEU A 166 -2.42 -17.30 -8.40
C LEU A 166 -3.69 -17.79 -9.15
N ALA A 167 -4.88 -17.35 -8.73
CA ALA A 167 -6.11 -17.63 -9.45
C ALA A 167 -6.08 -17.08 -10.87
N THR A 168 -5.58 -15.85 -11.06
CA THR A 168 -5.39 -15.26 -12.39
C THR A 168 -4.46 -16.10 -13.26
N TYR A 169 -3.32 -16.51 -12.70
CA TYR A 169 -2.36 -17.37 -13.42
C TYR A 169 -3.03 -18.65 -13.91
N PHE A 170 -3.74 -19.38 -13.05
CA PHE A 170 -4.41 -20.62 -13.45
C PHE A 170 -5.57 -20.39 -14.41
N ILE A 171 -6.37 -19.34 -14.22
CA ILE A 171 -7.48 -19.03 -15.12
C ILE A 171 -6.97 -18.75 -16.53
N LEU A 172 -5.92 -17.95 -16.68
CA LEU A 172 -5.35 -17.65 -17.99
C LEU A 172 -4.61 -18.84 -18.60
N LEU A 173 -3.98 -19.67 -17.78
CA LEU A 173 -3.30 -20.89 -18.23
C LEU A 173 -4.28 -21.92 -18.82
N TYR A 174 -5.44 -22.14 -18.17
CA TYR A 174 -6.41 -23.15 -18.60
C TYR A 174 -7.37 -22.64 -19.67
N TRP A 175 -7.67 -21.34 -19.69
CA TRP A 175 -8.55 -20.75 -20.68
C TRP A 175 -7.79 -20.07 -21.81
N ASN A 176 -7.06 -20.76 -22.57
CA ASN A 176 -6.16 -20.44 -23.68
C ASN A 176 -6.58 -19.29 -24.65
N ASN A 177 -7.49 -18.45 -24.27
CA ASN A 177 -8.06 -17.32 -25.01
C ASN A 177 -7.95 -16.06 -24.16
N HIS A 178 -6.95 -15.31 -24.18
CA HIS A 178 -6.81 -13.95 -23.60
C HIS A 178 -8.14 -13.19 -23.34
N ASN A 179 -9.16 -13.91 -22.87
CA ASN A 179 -10.49 -13.36 -22.58
C ASN A 179 -10.50 -12.74 -21.18
N TYR A 180 -9.83 -11.61 -21.05
CA TYR A 180 -9.77 -10.85 -19.81
C TYR A 180 -11.14 -10.52 -19.21
N LYS A 181 -12.19 -10.39 -20.05
CA LYS A 181 -13.56 -10.11 -19.57
C LYS A 181 -14.12 -11.25 -18.70
N GLN A 182 -13.80 -12.52 -19.01
CA GLN A 182 -14.18 -13.63 -18.15
C GLN A 182 -13.49 -13.56 -16.79
N LEU A 183 -12.20 -13.22 -16.77
CA LEU A 183 -11.47 -12.99 -15.52
C LEU A 183 -12.10 -11.86 -14.69
N PHE A 184 -12.49 -10.75 -15.34
CA PHE A 184 -13.18 -9.64 -14.66
C PHE A 184 -14.52 -10.10 -14.08
N LEU A 185 -15.28 -10.92 -14.80
CA LEU A 185 -16.55 -11.49 -14.33
C LEU A 185 -16.34 -12.40 -13.09
N ILE A 186 -15.36 -13.30 -13.15
CA ILE A 186 -15.05 -14.21 -12.02
C ILE A 186 -14.62 -13.42 -10.79
N SER A 187 -13.84 -12.35 -10.98
CA SER A 187 -13.39 -11.49 -9.87
C SER A 187 -14.53 -10.78 -9.13
N VAL A 188 -15.72 -10.70 -9.71
CA VAL A 188 -16.93 -10.18 -9.05
C VAL A 188 -17.35 -11.07 -7.87
N ILE A 189 -17.15 -12.39 -7.97
CA ILE A 189 -17.58 -13.35 -6.94
C ILE A 189 -16.92 -13.03 -5.59
N PRO A 190 -15.57 -13.00 -5.46
CA PRO A 190 -14.97 -12.65 -4.18
C PRO A 190 -15.27 -11.20 -3.75
N ALA A 191 -15.49 -10.25 -4.68
CA ALA A 191 -15.91 -8.90 -4.30
C ALA A 191 -17.27 -8.91 -3.58
N ILE A 192 -18.25 -9.67 -4.08
CA ILE A 192 -19.56 -9.82 -3.45
C ILE A 192 -19.42 -10.50 -2.10
N LEU A 193 -18.63 -11.57 -1.99
CA LEU A 193 -18.38 -12.25 -0.71
C LEU A 193 -17.79 -11.29 0.32
N GLY A 194 -16.82 -10.46 -0.07
CA GLY A 194 -16.27 -9.43 0.80
C GLY A 194 -17.32 -8.42 1.29
N LEU A 195 -18.22 -7.96 0.41
CA LEU A 195 -19.30 -7.04 0.78
C LEU A 195 -20.33 -7.70 1.70
N LEU A 196 -20.67 -8.96 1.49
CA LEU A 196 -21.59 -9.71 2.36
C LEU A 196 -21.05 -9.83 3.79
N MET A 197 -19.74 -9.92 3.98
CA MET A 197 -19.12 -9.96 5.32
C MET A 197 -19.38 -8.70 6.14
N PHE A 198 -19.70 -7.55 5.53
CA PHE A 198 -20.08 -6.34 6.27
C PHE A 198 -21.35 -6.48 7.10
N SER A 199 -22.24 -7.39 6.75
CA SER A 199 -23.46 -7.67 7.54
C SER A 199 -23.12 -8.08 8.97
N PHE A 200 -22.01 -8.78 9.15
CA PHE A 200 -21.56 -9.31 10.46
C PHE A 200 -20.76 -8.27 11.28
N ILE A 201 -20.34 -7.15 10.70
CA ILE A 201 -19.61 -6.10 11.43
C ILE A 201 -20.56 -5.35 12.35
N LYS A 202 -20.20 -5.29 13.63
CA LYS A 202 -20.92 -4.50 14.65
C LYS A 202 -20.13 -3.24 14.97
N GLN A 203 -20.71 -2.08 14.71
CA GLN A 203 -20.13 -0.80 15.09
C GLN A 203 -20.67 -0.39 16.47
N LYS A 204 -19.78 -0.11 17.42
CA LYS A 204 -20.16 0.51 18.70
C LYS A 204 -20.68 1.92 18.45
N LYS A 205 -21.80 2.27 19.06
CA LYS A 205 -22.23 3.69 19.13
C LYS A 205 -21.23 4.41 20.06
N THR A 206 -20.38 5.23 19.48
CA THR A 206 -19.44 6.05 20.24
C THR A 206 -20.19 7.26 20.76
N SER A 207 -20.37 7.35 22.08
CA SER A 207 -20.99 8.51 22.76
C SER A 207 -20.02 9.69 22.94
N SER A 208 -18.80 9.60 22.43
CA SER A 208 -17.83 10.68 22.52
C SER A 208 -18.13 11.76 21.48
N GLU A 209 -18.24 13.00 21.95
CA GLU A 209 -18.32 14.17 21.08
C GLU A 209 -17.18 14.17 20.06
N PRO A 210 -17.42 14.61 18.80
CA PRO A 210 -16.39 14.69 17.78
C PRO A 210 -15.27 15.60 18.27
N LYS A 211 -14.09 15.03 18.56
CA LYS A 211 -12.93 15.82 18.95
C LYS A 211 -12.66 16.85 17.85
N LYS A 212 -12.74 18.14 18.18
CA LYS A 212 -12.29 19.23 17.30
C LYS A 212 -10.79 19.02 17.03
N ARG A 213 -10.46 18.37 15.93
CA ARG A 213 -9.07 18.33 15.45
C ARG A 213 -8.74 19.65 14.77
N GLU A 214 -7.60 20.22 15.13
CA GLU A 214 -7.08 21.38 14.42
C GLU A 214 -6.90 21.05 12.92
N PRO A 215 -7.13 22.03 12.03
CA PRO A 215 -6.91 21.84 10.58
C PRO A 215 -5.51 21.30 10.32
N LEU A 216 -5.39 20.30 9.41
CA LEU A 216 -4.12 19.69 9.00
C LEU A 216 -3.02 20.72 8.69
N LEU A 217 -3.39 21.82 8.01
CA LEU A 217 -2.50 22.90 7.64
C LEU A 217 -1.84 23.63 8.83
N LYS A 218 -2.53 23.71 9.97
CA LYS A 218 -2.00 24.34 11.19
C LYS A 218 -0.90 23.49 11.84
N ASN A 219 -1.02 22.16 11.72
CA ASN A 219 -0.04 21.21 12.24
C ASN A 219 1.21 21.07 11.35
N ILE A 220 1.13 21.40 10.06
CA ILE A 220 2.30 21.39 9.14
C ILE A 220 3.39 22.37 9.59
N LYS A 221 3.02 23.49 10.19
CA LYS A 221 4.00 24.46 10.72
C LYS A 221 4.80 23.91 11.91
N LYS A 222 4.25 22.96 12.67
CA LYS A 222 4.90 22.31 13.83
C LYS A 222 5.80 21.12 13.45
N ILE A 223 5.94 20.83 12.14
CA ILE A 223 6.74 19.70 11.67
C ILE A 223 8.22 19.98 11.89
N ASP A 224 8.90 19.07 12.59
CA ASP A 224 10.34 19.11 12.80
C ASP A 224 11.12 19.03 11.48
N ARG A 225 12.32 19.64 11.46
CA ARG A 225 13.22 19.66 10.30
C ARG A 225 13.55 18.25 9.79
N ARG A 226 13.70 17.28 10.69
CA ARG A 226 13.98 15.86 10.34
C ARG A 226 12.85 15.25 9.53
N LEU A 227 11.60 15.47 9.95
CA LEU A 227 10.44 14.94 9.26
C LEU A 227 10.25 15.61 7.89
N LYS A 228 10.45 16.96 7.79
CA LYS A 228 10.41 17.66 6.50
C LYS A 228 11.43 17.09 5.53
N LEU A 229 12.65 16.87 6.00
CA LEU A 229 13.72 16.31 5.20
C LEU A 229 13.41 14.88 4.75
N TYR A 230 12.85 14.06 5.66
CA TYR A 230 12.47 12.71 5.29
C TYR A 230 11.32 12.68 4.27
N LEU A 231 10.33 13.56 4.40
CA LEU A 231 9.26 13.71 3.41
C LEU A 231 9.80 14.15 2.04
N LEU A 232 10.86 14.98 2.00
CA LEU A 232 11.57 15.31 0.77
C LEU A 232 12.25 14.06 0.18
N VAL A 233 12.91 13.25 1.00
CA VAL A 233 13.52 11.98 0.56
C VAL A 233 12.47 11.06 -0.04
N VAL A 234 11.32 10.89 0.63
CA VAL A 234 10.19 10.09 0.15
C VAL A 234 9.65 10.64 -1.19
N PHE A 235 9.53 11.96 -1.32
CA PHE A 235 9.08 12.59 -2.56
C PHE A 235 10.04 12.29 -3.72
N VAL A 236 11.34 12.53 -3.52
CA VAL A 236 12.39 12.27 -4.54
C VAL A 236 12.44 10.80 -4.91
N PHE A 237 12.39 9.89 -3.91
CA PHE A 237 12.36 8.47 -4.16
C PHE A 237 11.11 8.05 -4.95
N THR A 238 9.94 8.54 -4.56
CA THR A 238 8.67 8.21 -5.23
C THR A 238 8.62 8.72 -6.66
N LEU A 239 9.25 9.86 -6.97
CA LEU A 239 9.39 10.32 -8.37
C LEU A 239 10.18 9.33 -9.24
N GLY A 240 11.10 8.57 -8.66
CA GLY A 240 11.82 7.49 -9.34
C GLY A 240 11.10 6.15 -9.32
N ASN A 241 10.18 5.94 -8.37
CA ASN A 241 9.46 4.71 -8.16
C ASN A 241 8.06 4.78 -8.80
N SER A 242 8.01 4.58 -10.11
CA SER A 242 6.78 4.56 -10.89
C SER A 242 5.88 3.35 -10.57
N SER A 243 4.68 3.29 -11.16
CA SER A 243 3.76 2.15 -10.96
C SER A 243 4.42 0.82 -11.31
N ASN A 244 4.09 -0.24 -10.53
CA ASN A 244 4.50 -1.63 -10.81
C ASN A 244 4.05 -2.14 -12.18
N THR A 245 3.16 -1.44 -12.84
CA THR A 245 2.76 -1.67 -14.22
C THR A 245 3.94 -1.70 -15.18
N PHE A 246 4.94 -0.82 -14.97
CA PHE A 246 6.11 -0.75 -15.85
C PHE A 246 7.01 -1.99 -15.77
N ILE A 247 7.13 -2.63 -14.61
CA ILE A 247 7.88 -3.90 -14.51
C ILE A 247 7.16 -5.05 -15.22
N LEU A 248 5.82 -5.04 -15.26
CA LEU A 248 5.04 -6.03 -16.03
C LEU A 248 5.21 -5.83 -17.55
N ILE A 249 5.11 -4.59 -18.02
CA ILE A 249 5.36 -4.27 -19.43
C ILE A 249 6.84 -4.59 -19.80
N LYS A 250 7.78 -4.38 -18.87
CA LYS A 250 9.19 -4.75 -19.09
C LYS A 250 9.36 -6.26 -19.23
N ALA A 251 8.65 -7.06 -18.45
CA ALA A 251 8.66 -8.51 -18.58
C ALA A 251 8.17 -8.94 -19.98
N GLN A 252 7.05 -8.35 -20.48
CA GLN A 252 6.58 -8.59 -21.83
C GLN A 252 7.62 -8.19 -22.89
N SER A 253 8.25 -7.00 -22.74
CA SER A 253 9.28 -6.54 -23.68
C SER A 253 10.53 -7.41 -23.70
N ALA A 254 10.75 -8.22 -22.66
CA ALA A 254 11.84 -9.19 -22.54
C ALA A 254 11.47 -10.62 -23.01
N GLY A 255 10.26 -10.79 -23.59
CA GLY A 255 9.82 -12.05 -24.19
C GLY A 255 8.85 -12.88 -23.36
N PHE A 256 8.49 -12.45 -22.13
CA PHE A 256 7.47 -13.16 -21.38
C PHE A 256 6.07 -12.87 -21.96
N ASP A 257 5.26 -13.90 -22.05
CA ASP A 257 3.84 -13.76 -22.29
C ASP A 257 3.09 -13.19 -21.08
N ASP A 258 1.80 -12.95 -21.19
CA ASP A 258 0.99 -12.39 -20.11
C ASP A 258 1.00 -13.30 -18.87
N ILE A 259 0.98 -14.62 -19.07
CA ILE A 259 0.98 -15.62 -17.99
C ILE A 259 2.31 -15.59 -17.26
N GLY A 260 3.42 -15.54 -17.99
CA GLY A 260 4.77 -15.42 -17.44
C GLY A 260 4.97 -14.12 -16.65
N ALA A 261 4.47 -12.99 -17.17
CA ALA A 261 4.53 -11.70 -16.47
C ALA A 261 3.74 -11.73 -15.15
N ILE A 262 2.57 -12.38 -15.12
CA ILE A 262 1.76 -12.56 -13.91
C ILE A 262 2.48 -13.47 -12.90
N LEU A 263 3.13 -14.53 -13.37
CA LEU A 263 3.93 -15.41 -12.50
C LEU A 263 5.10 -14.67 -11.87
N LEU A 264 5.80 -13.81 -12.61
CA LEU A 264 6.86 -12.96 -12.08
C LEU A 264 6.33 -11.99 -11.03
N TYR A 265 5.15 -11.41 -11.27
CA TYR A 265 4.46 -10.55 -10.31
C TYR A 265 4.10 -11.32 -9.01
N PHE A 266 3.66 -12.57 -9.13
CA PHE A 266 3.44 -13.46 -8.00
C PHE A 266 4.73 -13.73 -7.22
N ILE A 267 5.82 -14.07 -7.91
CA ILE A 267 7.12 -14.38 -7.31
C ILE A 267 7.60 -13.20 -6.45
N TYR A 268 7.61 -11.97 -6.98
CA TYR A 268 8.07 -10.84 -6.18
C TYR A 268 7.18 -10.59 -4.95
N ASN A 269 5.86 -10.76 -5.07
CA ASN A 269 4.94 -10.60 -3.94
C ASN A 269 5.18 -11.63 -2.84
N ILE A 270 5.43 -12.89 -3.20
CA ILE A 270 5.76 -13.95 -2.23
C ILE A 270 7.08 -13.64 -1.52
N VAL A 271 8.12 -13.24 -2.26
CA VAL A 271 9.41 -12.85 -1.68
C VAL A 271 9.25 -11.67 -0.73
N ALA A 272 8.53 -10.63 -1.16
CA ALA A 272 8.25 -9.46 -0.33
C ALA A 272 7.50 -9.84 0.95
N SER A 273 6.49 -10.70 0.84
CA SER A 273 5.70 -11.16 1.98
C SER A 273 6.53 -11.95 2.98
N ALA A 274 7.29 -12.92 2.50
CA ALA A 274 8.14 -13.79 3.33
C ALA A 274 9.21 -13.00 4.11
N LEU A 275 9.79 -11.97 3.48
CA LEU A 275 10.88 -11.19 4.05
C LEU A 275 10.43 -9.96 4.84
N SER A 276 9.17 -9.52 4.72
CA SER A 276 8.68 -8.33 5.42
C SER A 276 8.81 -8.42 6.95
N LEU A 277 8.46 -9.56 7.55
CA LEU A 277 8.58 -9.75 8.99
C LEU A 277 10.03 -9.84 9.48
N PRO A 278 10.93 -10.63 8.84
CA PRO A 278 12.37 -10.61 9.15
C PRO A 278 12.99 -9.21 9.08
N PHE A 279 12.75 -8.46 8.01
CA PHE A 279 13.30 -7.12 7.87
C PHE A 279 12.66 -6.09 8.81
N GLY A 280 11.37 -6.23 9.12
CA GLY A 280 10.72 -5.44 10.17
C GLY A 280 11.42 -5.61 11.52
N ARG A 281 11.66 -6.86 11.94
CA ARG A 281 12.40 -7.18 13.19
C ARG A 281 13.86 -6.70 13.15
N LEU A 282 14.51 -6.81 12.00
CA LEU A 282 15.88 -6.32 11.81
C LEU A 282 15.93 -4.80 11.95
N SER A 283 14.95 -4.07 11.39
CA SER A 283 14.86 -2.62 11.50
C SER A 283 14.74 -2.12 12.93
N ASP A 284 14.05 -2.87 13.79
CA ASP A 284 13.93 -2.55 15.22
C ASP A 284 15.26 -2.72 15.95
N LYS A 285 16.12 -3.67 15.52
CA LYS A 285 17.42 -3.95 16.13
C LYS A 285 18.51 -2.97 15.68
N ILE A 286 18.68 -2.80 14.37
CA ILE A 286 19.79 -2.00 13.81
C ILE A 286 19.44 -0.51 13.61
N GLY A 287 18.15 -0.17 13.73
CA GLY A 287 17.59 1.15 13.47
C GLY A 287 17.02 1.27 12.05
N ARG A 288 15.88 1.93 11.94
CA ARG A 288 15.08 1.99 10.72
C ARG A 288 15.80 2.70 9.57
N LYS A 289 16.50 3.80 9.84
CA LYS A 289 17.32 4.49 8.84
C LYS A 289 18.37 3.57 8.22
N ASN A 290 19.03 2.75 9.05
CA ASN A 290 20.09 1.85 8.60
C ASN A 290 19.58 0.71 7.71
N LEU A 291 18.25 0.49 7.66
CA LEU A 291 17.63 -0.45 6.75
C LEU A 291 17.02 0.25 5.52
N LEU A 292 16.56 1.51 5.65
CA LEU A 292 16.03 2.29 4.52
C LEU A 292 17.10 2.61 3.49
N VAL A 293 18.32 2.94 3.92
CA VAL A 293 19.43 3.23 3.01
C VAL A 293 19.77 2.04 2.10
N PRO A 294 20.06 0.84 2.62
CA PRO A 294 20.20 -0.35 1.77
C PRO A 294 18.98 -0.63 0.91
N GLY A 295 17.75 -0.39 1.43
CA GLY A 295 16.54 -0.57 0.66
C GLY A 295 16.49 0.30 -0.60
N TYR A 296 16.86 1.57 -0.51
CA TYR A 296 16.95 2.47 -1.68
C TYR A 296 18.08 2.06 -2.63
N LEU A 297 19.20 1.57 -2.12
CA LEU A 297 20.30 1.05 -2.96
C LEU A 297 19.90 -0.23 -3.69
N VAL A 298 19.19 -1.15 -3.00
CA VAL A 298 18.66 -2.36 -3.64
C VAL A 298 17.64 -2.02 -4.71
N PHE A 299 16.77 -1.00 -4.49
CA PHE A 299 15.89 -0.50 -5.53
C PHE A 299 16.67 0.02 -6.75
N ALA A 300 17.70 0.84 -6.53
CA ALA A 300 18.54 1.35 -7.61
C ALA A 300 19.19 0.19 -8.39
N LEU A 301 19.68 -0.84 -7.70
CA LEU A 301 20.22 -2.06 -8.30
C LEU A 301 19.15 -2.79 -9.13
N CYS A 302 17.94 -3.00 -8.60
CA CYS A 302 16.84 -3.63 -9.31
C CYS A 302 16.47 -2.85 -10.58
N TYR A 303 16.34 -1.53 -10.47
CA TYR A 303 15.98 -0.70 -11.60
C TYR A 303 17.06 -0.68 -12.67
N THR A 304 18.33 -0.64 -12.27
CA THR A 304 19.46 -0.85 -13.20
C THR A 304 19.39 -2.25 -13.84
N GLY A 305 19.06 -3.27 -13.04
CA GLY A 305 18.83 -4.63 -13.54
C GLY A 305 17.70 -4.69 -14.58
N PHE A 306 16.54 -4.07 -14.31
CA PHE A 306 15.46 -4.00 -15.30
C PHE A 306 15.85 -3.26 -16.58
N ALA A 307 16.69 -2.20 -16.48
CA ALA A 307 17.18 -1.50 -17.66
C ALA A 307 17.98 -2.45 -18.59
N PHE A 308 18.90 -3.21 -18.03
CA PHE A 308 19.88 -3.99 -18.82
C PHE A 308 19.58 -5.50 -18.95
N ALA A 309 18.58 -6.04 -18.23
CA ALA A 309 18.22 -7.44 -18.34
C ALA A 309 17.64 -7.74 -19.74
N LYS A 310 18.31 -8.64 -20.49
CA LYS A 310 17.92 -9.07 -21.84
C LYS A 310 17.52 -10.55 -21.90
N THR A 311 17.79 -11.32 -20.85
CA THR A 311 17.46 -12.74 -20.79
C THR A 311 16.35 -13.00 -19.77
N GLU A 312 15.57 -14.05 -20.01
CA GLU A 312 14.48 -14.44 -19.08
C GLU A 312 15.01 -14.69 -17.67
N SER A 313 16.16 -15.39 -17.54
CA SER A 313 16.78 -15.67 -16.25
C SER A 313 17.19 -14.39 -15.50
N ALA A 314 17.70 -13.37 -16.22
CA ALA A 314 18.03 -12.08 -15.63
C ALA A 314 16.78 -11.35 -15.14
N ILE A 315 15.70 -11.34 -15.92
CA ILE A 315 14.40 -10.76 -15.52
C ILE A 315 13.87 -11.45 -14.27
N ILE A 316 13.85 -12.80 -14.23
CA ILE A 316 13.41 -13.56 -13.04
C ILE A 316 14.22 -13.14 -11.81
N ALA A 317 15.55 -13.08 -11.91
CA ALA A 317 16.43 -12.67 -10.82
C ALA A 317 16.10 -11.25 -10.32
N VAL A 318 15.88 -10.31 -11.24
CA VAL A 318 15.53 -8.92 -10.88
C VAL A 318 14.18 -8.85 -10.18
N PHE A 319 13.16 -9.63 -10.58
CA PHE A 319 11.87 -9.69 -9.87
C PHE A 319 12.02 -10.24 -8.45
N VAL A 320 12.87 -11.25 -8.23
CA VAL A 320 13.18 -11.74 -6.89
C VAL A 320 13.83 -10.65 -6.04
N ILE A 321 14.84 -9.94 -6.57
CA ILE A 321 15.51 -8.84 -5.87
C ILE A 321 14.54 -7.68 -5.63
N TYR A 322 13.61 -7.42 -6.54
CA TYR A 322 12.54 -6.42 -6.35
C TYR A 322 11.61 -6.78 -5.18
N GLY A 323 11.34 -8.08 -4.97
CA GLY A 323 10.65 -8.57 -3.77
C GLY A 323 11.43 -8.28 -2.47
N VAL A 324 12.76 -8.46 -2.49
CA VAL A 324 13.64 -8.09 -1.36
C VAL A 324 13.57 -6.59 -1.07
N TYR A 325 13.69 -5.74 -2.11
CA TYR A 325 13.54 -4.30 -1.98
C TYR A 325 12.19 -3.93 -1.32
N THR A 326 11.10 -4.48 -1.83
CA THR A 326 9.76 -4.19 -1.32
C THR A 326 9.63 -4.53 0.16
N ALA A 327 10.20 -5.65 0.59
CA ALA A 327 10.22 -6.06 1.99
C ALA A 327 11.08 -5.14 2.88
N LEU A 328 12.20 -4.63 2.36
CA LEU A 328 13.09 -3.70 3.06
C LEU A 328 12.43 -2.35 3.34
N ILE A 329 11.51 -1.89 2.47
CA ILE A 329 11.01 -0.52 2.49
C ILE A 329 9.60 -0.42 3.07
N THR A 330 8.64 -1.21 2.60
CA THR A 330 7.20 -0.94 2.77
C THR A 330 6.75 -0.80 4.24
N GLY A 331 7.24 -1.65 5.14
CA GLY A 331 6.91 -1.58 6.57
C GLY A 331 7.78 -0.58 7.33
N VAL A 332 9.05 -0.51 6.95
CA VAL A 332 10.08 0.26 7.65
C VAL A 332 9.90 1.76 7.49
N GLU A 333 9.47 2.24 6.31
CA GLU A 333 9.13 3.65 6.07
C GLU A 333 8.06 4.15 7.02
N ARG A 334 6.94 3.44 7.14
CA ARG A 334 5.84 3.80 8.05
C ARG A 334 6.29 3.80 9.50
N ALA A 335 7.08 2.80 9.89
CA ALA A 335 7.63 2.70 11.23
C ALA A 335 8.61 3.87 11.51
N PHE A 336 9.42 4.27 10.54
CA PHE A 336 10.34 5.40 10.68
C PHE A 336 9.61 6.72 10.86
N ILE A 337 8.56 6.98 10.07
CA ILE A 337 7.70 8.17 10.24
C ILE A 337 7.08 8.18 11.63
N ALA A 338 6.53 7.06 12.08
CA ALA A 338 5.92 6.95 13.42
C ALA A 338 6.94 7.19 14.54
N GLU A 339 8.23 6.86 14.31
CA GLU A 339 9.33 7.10 15.26
C GLU A 339 9.71 8.58 15.38
N ILE A 340 9.86 9.27 14.24
CA ILE A 340 10.31 10.68 14.19
C ILE A 340 9.15 11.68 14.36
N SER A 341 7.91 11.20 14.46
CA SER A 341 6.72 12.04 14.61
C SER A 341 6.39 12.32 16.08
N PRO A 342 5.90 13.53 16.42
CA PRO A 342 5.33 13.81 17.73
C PRO A 342 4.21 12.81 18.07
N THR A 343 4.12 12.41 19.35
CA THR A 343 3.24 11.34 19.81
C THR A 343 1.77 11.61 19.52
N ASP A 344 1.35 12.86 19.60
CA ASP A 344 0.00 13.37 19.37
C ASP A 344 -0.34 13.56 17.87
N LEU A 345 0.68 13.59 16.99
CA LEU A 345 0.53 13.85 15.55
C LEU A 345 0.87 12.65 14.66
N LYS A 346 1.17 11.48 15.20
CA LYS A 346 1.58 10.30 14.41
C LYS A 346 0.64 9.96 13.26
N GLY A 347 -0.68 9.97 13.52
CA GLY A 347 -1.68 9.70 12.47
C GLY A 347 -1.66 10.76 11.36
N THR A 348 -1.52 12.04 11.73
CA THR A 348 -1.42 13.17 10.79
C THR A 348 -0.15 13.04 9.92
N MET A 349 0.97 12.66 10.51
CA MET A 349 2.23 12.52 9.78
C MET A 349 2.25 11.31 8.84
N LEU A 350 1.64 10.19 9.23
CA LEU A 350 1.40 9.05 8.34
C LEU A 350 0.45 9.42 7.17
N GLY A 351 -0.56 10.24 7.44
CA GLY A 351 -1.44 10.79 6.41
C GLY A 351 -0.67 11.71 5.44
N LEU A 352 0.17 12.60 5.96
CA LEU A 352 1.00 13.50 5.16
C LEU A 352 1.99 12.71 4.26
N HIS A 353 2.62 11.66 4.79
CA HIS A 353 3.44 10.76 3.98
C HIS A 353 2.64 10.15 2.82
N SER A 354 1.43 9.63 3.09
CA SER A 354 0.57 9.08 2.04
C SER A 354 0.18 10.13 0.99
N SER A 355 0.01 11.39 1.38
CA SER A 355 -0.25 12.50 0.46
C SER A 355 0.97 12.84 -0.39
N VAL A 356 2.15 12.92 0.22
CA VAL A 356 3.41 13.19 -0.50
C VAL A 356 3.68 12.09 -1.53
N THR A 357 3.52 10.82 -1.14
CA THR A 357 3.63 9.69 -2.06
C THR A 357 2.57 9.77 -3.17
N GLY A 358 1.30 10.04 -2.83
CA GLY A 358 0.23 10.18 -3.83
C GLY A 358 0.48 11.30 -4.83
N ILE A 359 0.94 12.47 -4.38
CA ILE A 359 1.28 13.61 -5.26
C ILE A 359 2.44 13.24 -6.19
N ALA A 360 3.45 12.53 -5.70
CA ALA A 360 4.63 12.17 -6.48
C ALA A 360 4.36 11.04 -7.49
N LEU A 361 3.40 10.13 -7.23
CA LEU A 361 3.12 8.98 -8.11
C LEU A 361 2.60 9.36 -9.49
N LEU A 362 1.81 10.44 -9.61
CA LEU A 362 1.33 10.90 -10.91
C LEU A 362 2.49 11.35 -11.81
N PRO A 363 3.30 12.35 -11.42
CA PRO A 363 4.45 12.73 -12.25
C PRO A 363 5.45 11.60 -12.44
N ALA A 364 5.65 10.72 -11.44
CA ALA A 364 6.52 9.55 -11.56
C ALA A 364 6.08 8.64 -12.72
N SER A 365 4.81 8.23 -12.73
CA SER A 365 4.30 7.31 -13.74
C SER A 365 4.17 7.96 -15.12
N VAL A 366 3.78 9.22 -15.19
CA VAL A 366 3.75 9.97 -16.46
C VAL A 366 5.16 10.11 -17.03
N THR A 367 6.14 10.53 -16.21
CA THR A 367 7.53 10.67 -16.64
C THR A 367 8.11 9.33 -17.09
N ALA A 368 7.85 8.25 -16.34
CA ALA A 368 8.29 6.91 -16.75
C ALA A 368 7.74 6.49 -18.11
N GLY A 369 6.45 6.72 -18.35
CA GLY A 369 5.82 6.41 -19.62
C GLY A 369 6.34 7.26 -20.78
N LEU A 370 6.56 8.56 -20.57
CA LEU A 370 7.14 9.46 -21.57
C LEU A 370 8.60 9.09 -21.90
N LEU A 371 9.40 8.79 -20.88
CA LEU A 371 10.79 8.33 -21.08
C LEU A 371 10.83 7.01 -21.86
N TRP A 372 9.92 6.09 -21.55
CA TRP A 372 9.82 4.84 -22.30
C TRP A 372 9.51 5.06 -23.77
N ASN A 373 8.53 5.92 -24.08
CA ASN A 373 8.16 6.21 -25.47
C ASN A 373 9.25 6.98 -26.24
N ALA A 374 9.93 7.92 -25.57
CA ALA A 374 10.88 8.79 -26.24
C ALA A 374 12.30 8.20 -26.35
N LEU A 375 12.75 7.45 -25.33
CA LEU A 375 14.14 6.98 -25.17
C LEU A 375 14.25 5.45 -25.04
N GLY A 376 13.13 4.73 -25.06
CA GLY A 376 13.09 3.26 -24.94
C GLY A 376 12.89 2.75 -23.52
N SER A 377 12.72 1.42 -23.44
CA SER A 377 12.33 0.73 -22.20
C SER A 377 13.33 0.81 -21.05
N GLU A 378 14.56 1.21 -21.32
CA GLU A 378 15.64 1.31 -20.33
C GLU A 378 15.58 2.63 -19.56
N ALA A 379 15.17 3.71 -20.23
CA ALA A 379 15.23 5.07 -19.71
C ALA A 379 14.45 5.31 -18.41
N PRO A 380 13.20 4.87 -18.23
CA PRO A 380 12.48 5.07 -16.98
C PRO A 380 13.13 4.37 -15.79
N PHE A 381 13.72 3.20 -16.02
CA PHE A 381 14.41 2.45 -14.96
C PHE A 381 15.73 3.12 -14.56
N LEU A 382 16.52 3.61 -15.50
CA LEU A 382 17.74 4.36 -15.21
C LEU A 382 17.45 5.67 -14.48
N PHE A 383 16.41 6.38 -14.91
CA PHE A 383 15.92 7.59 -14.21
C PHE A 383 15.51 7.28 -12.77
N GLY A 384 14.72 6.22 -12.55
CA GLY A 384 14.30 5.78 -11.23
C GLY A 384 15.47 5.34 -10.35
N ALA A 385 16.45 4.61 -10.90
CA ALA A 385 17.68 4.23 -10.20
C ALA A 385 18.46 5.46 -9.74
N GLY A 386 18.62 6.47 -10.61
CA GLY A 386 19.30 7.72 -10.28
C GLY A 386 18.61 8.49 -9.15
N LEU A 387 17.30 8.65 -9.21
CA LEU A 387 16.54 9.32 -8.13
C LEU A 387 16.57 8.53 -6.81
N SER A 388 16.57 7.20 -6.85
CA SER A 388 16.74 6.39 -5.65
C SER A 388 18.12 6.56 -5.02
N MET A 389 19.18 6.65 -5.81
CA MET A 389 20.52 6.95 -5.31
C MET A 389 20.60 8.35 -4.67
N ILE A 390 19.98 9.35 -5.28
CA ILE A 390 19.87 10.71 -4.71
C ILE A 390 19.13 10.66 -3.38
N ALA A 391 18.00 9.96 -3.31
CA ALA A 391 17.24 9.80 -2.07
C ALA A 391 18.06 9.10 -0.97
N ALA A 392 18.82 8.06 -1.32
CA ALA A 392 19.74 7.38 -0.39
C ALA A 392 20.83 8.32 0.11
N LEU A 393 21.45 9.11 -0.76
CA LEU A 393 22.48 10.09 -0.41
C LEU A 393 21.94 11.17 0.53
N ILE A 394 20.75 11.74 0.24
CA ILE A 394 20.10 12.72 1.11
C ILE A 394 19.85 12.11 2.49
N LEU A 395 19.38 10.86 2.54
CA LEU A 395 19.11 10.16 3.79
C LEU A 395 20.38 9.91 4.60
N ILE A 396 21.50 9.57 3.96
CA ILE A 396 22.80 9.35 4.61
C ILE A 396 23.33 10.65 5.19
N ILE A 397 23.40 11.69 4.37
CA ILE A 397 24.12 12.95 4.70
C ILE A 397 23.34 13.77 5.72
N PHE A 398 22.03 13.93 5.53
CA PHE A 398 21.28 14.95 6.27
C PHE A 398 20.44 14.40 7.42
N LEU A 399 20.16 13.11 7.48
CA LEU A 399 19.42 12.50 8.58
C LEU A 399 20.35 11.77 9.55
N LYS A 400 20.62 12.35 10.73
CA LYS A 400 21.36 11.70 11.82
C LYS A 400 20.52 10.62 12.49
N ASN A 401 21.15 9.52 12.94
CA ASN A 401 20.48 8.47 13.69
C ASN A 401 19.94 8.99 15.03
N SER A 402 18.78 8.51 15.47
CA SER A 402 18.19 8.88 16.77
C SER A 402 19.07 8.47 17.97
N LYS A 403 19.82 7.35 17.83
CA LYS A 403 20.78 6.90 18.85
C LYS A 403 21.93 7.86 19.07
N ASP A 404 22.38 8.57 18.04
CA ASP A 404 23.48 9.56 18.15
C ASP A 404 23.06 10.81 18.92
N GLN A 405 21.76 11.13 18.97
CA GLN A 405 21.27 12.28 19.73
C GLN A 405 21.15 12.01 21.23
N VAL A 406 20.73 10.80 21.61
CA VAL A 406 20.68 10.41 23.05
C VAL A 406 22.09 10.39 23.62
N SER A 407 23.07 9.90 22.87
CA SER A 407 24.49 9.93 23.26
C SER A 407 25.05 11.34 23.39
N ASN A 408 24.68 12.26 22.48
CA ASN A 408 25.14 13.66 22.52
C ASN A 408 24.42 14.49 23.59
N HIS A 409 23.16 14.19 23.90
CA HIS A 409 22.44 14.83 25.01
C HIS A 409 23.05 14.45 26.36
N ASN A 410 23.30 13.16 26.55
CA ASN A 410 24.00 12.64 27.76
C ASN A 410 25.45 13.15 27.88
N ARG A 411 26.13 13.47 26.77
CA ARG A 411 27.47 14.10 26.82
C ARG A 411 27.41 15.60 27.17
N ARG A 412 26.39 16.32 26.69
CA ARG A 412 26.20 17.74 27.04
C ARG A 412 25.79 17.92 28.50
N ASP A 413 24.91 17.04 29.02
CA ASP A 413 24.52 17.09 30.42
C ASP A 413 25.69 16.75 31.39
N LYS A 414 26.63 15.87 30.95
CA LYS A 414 27.86 15.61 31.71
C LYS A 414 28.90 16.71 31.63
N SER A 415 28.90 17.52 30.55
CA SER A 415 29.85 18.65 30.42
C SER A 415 29.33 19.94 31.07
N SER A 416 28.05 20.03 31.39
CA SER A 416 27.46 21.15 32.13
C SER A 416 27.38 20.89 33.64
N ALA A 417 27.79 19.71 34.12
CA ALA A 417 27.84 19.32 35.52
C ALA A 417 29.28 19.29 36.13
N CYS A 418 30.29 19.68 35.34
CA CYS A 418 31.64 20.05 35.76
C CYS A 418 31.84 21.55 35.60
#